data_958b258a6c5eef7219b882c9a944d402
#
_entry.id   958b258a6c5eef7219b882c9a944d402
#
_cell.length_a   1.000
_cell.length_b   1.000
_cell.length_c   1.000
_cell.angle_alpha   90.00
_cell.angle_beta   90.00
_cell.angle_gamma   90.00
#
_symmetry.space_group_name_H-M   'P 1'
#
loop_
_entity.id
_entity.type
_entity.pdbx_description
1 polymer ?
#
loop_
_entity_poly.entity_id
_entity_poly.type
_entity_poly.pdbx_seq_one_letter_code
_entity_poly.pdbx_strand_id
1 'polypeptide(L)'
;MRKQKVLFICAHNSARSQMAAALLNETCGEFFDAQSAGLEPGTINPLAVEALQELGIDISENPTQRVFDVWTSGEIFQFVVTVCSDVEAEGCPIFAGVTTRLHWPFDDPSKFTGTHEERLAGTRRVRDQIRARIDSFCEEHCVADKV
;
A
#
# COMPACT_ATOMS: atom_id res chain seq x y z
N MET A 1 0.31 -23.45 3.95
CA MET A 1 -0.59 -22.84 2.96
C MET A 1 0.12 -21.70 2.23
N ARG A 2 -0.01 -21.65 0.92
CA ARG A 2 0.63 -20.60 0.13
C ARG A 2 -0.10 -19.28 0.33
N LYS A 3 0.66 -18.21 0.61
CA LYS A 3 0.08 -16.88 0.76
C LYS A 3 -0.30 -16.30 -0.60
N GLN A 4 -1.39 -15.55 -0.62
CA GLN A 4 -1.77 -14.78 -1.81
C GLN A 4 -0.94 -13.50 -1.87
N LYS A 5 -0.50 -13.13 -3.05
CA LYS A 5 0.32 -11.94 -3.24
C LYS A 5 -0.53 -10.73 -3.58
N VAL A 6 -0.25 -9.62 -2.92
CA VAL A 6 -0.95 -8.35 -3.11
C VAL A 6 0.08 -7.27 -3.43
N LEU A 7 -0.14 -6.51 -4.49
CA LEU A 7 0.72 -5.38 -4.83
C LEU A 7 -0.06 -4.09 -4.67
N PHE A 8 0.44 -3.20 -3.81
CA PHE A 8 -0.12 -1.86 -3.65
C PHE A 8 0.69 -0.87 -4.47
N ILE A 9 0.01 -0.05 -5.26
CA ILE A 9 0.66 0.90 -6.17
C ILE A 9 0.18 2.32 -5.89
N CYS A 10 1.13 3.24 -5.75
CA CYS A 10 0.86 4.67 -5.71
C CYS A 10 1.82 5.41 -6.65
N ALA A 11 1.81 6.74 -6.65
CA ALA A 11 2.64 7.49 -7.58
C ALA A 11 4.13 7.30 -7.32
N HIS A 12 4.56 7.48 -6.07
CA HIS A 12 6.00 7.52 -5.74
C HIS A 12 6.49 6.39 -4.83
N ASN A 13 5.61 5.50 -4.40
CA ASN A 13 5.94 4.44 -3.44
C ASN A 13 6.53 5.00 -2.13
N SER A 14 6.17 6.23 -1.79
CA SER A 14 6.77 6.92 -0.64
C SER A 14 5.92 6.86 0.62
N ALA A 15 4.59 6.81 0.51
CA ALA A 15 3.71 6.83 1.67
C ALA A 15 2.54 5.84 1.55
N ARG A 16 1.54 6.12 0.71
CA ARG A 16 0.28 5.35 0.67
C ARG A 16 0.47 3.86 0.45
N SER A 17 1.22 3.47 -0.57
CA SER A 17 1.44 2.06 -0.88
C SER A 17 2.32 1.38 0.18
N GLN A 18 3.31 2.10 0.72
CA GLN A 18 4.16 1.58 1.79
C GLN A 18 3.35 1.29 3.06
N MET A 19 2.48 2.22 3.44
CA MET A 19 1.63 2.04 4.62
C MET A 19 0.64 0.89 4.41
N ALA A 20 0.04 0.80 3.21
CA ALA A 20 -0.93 -0.26 2.92
C ALA A 20 -0.28 -1.64 2.98
N ALA A 21 0.87 -1.81 2.36
CA ALA A 21 1.57 -3.10 2.37
C ALA A 21 1.98 -3.51 3.79
N ALA A 22 2.53 -2.57 4.56
CA ALA A 22 2.96 -2.84 5.93
C ALA A 22 1.76 -3.20 6.83
N LEU A 23 0.65 -2.48 6.69
CA LEU A 23 -0.55 -2.75 7.47
C LEU A 23 -1.18 -4.11 7.12
N LEU A 24 -1.20 -4.48 5.83
CA LEU A 24 -1.72 -5.78 5.43
C LEU A 24 -0.85 -6.91 5.98
N ASN A 25 0.46 -6.79 5.87
CA ASN A 25 1.39 -7.80 6.39
C ASN A 25 1.28 -7.94 7.91
N GLU A 26 1.01 -6.85 8.62
CA GLU A 26 0.83 -6.88 10.08
C GLU A 26 -0.53 -7.46 10.47
N THR A 27 -1.59 -7.09 9.75
CA THR A 27 -2.96 -7.45 10.11
C THR A 27 -3.31 -8.89 9.75
N CYS A 28 -2.96 -9.32 8.54
CA CYS A 28 -3.26 -10.69 8.10
C CYS A 28 -2.13 -11.28 7.23
N GLY A 29 -0.89 -11.11 7.70
CA GLY A 29 0.30 -11.63 7.03
C GLY A 29 0.38 -13.15 6.97
N GLU A 30 -0.49 -13.87 7.68
CA GLU A 30 -0.59 -15.32 7.57
C GLU A 30 -1.19 -15.73 6.21
N PHE A 31 -2.04 -14.89 5.63
CA PHE A 31 -2.77 -15.19 4.41
C PHE A 31 -2.25 -14.44 3.20
N PHE A 32 -1.60 -13.30 3.42
CA PHE A 32 -1.15 -12.42 2.35
C PHE A 32 0.30 -12.04 2.48
N ASP A 33 0.97 -11.93 1.32
CA ASP A 33 2.31 -11.36 1.18
C ASP A 33 2.15 -10.08 0.38
N ALA A 34 2.23 -8.93 1.04
CA ALA A 34 2.01 -7.63 0.43
C ALA A 34 3.33 -6.96 0.06
N GLN A 35 3.35 -6.39 -1.13
CA GLN A 35 4.45 -5.57 -1.63
C GLN A 35 3.90 -4.22 -2.07
N SER A 36 4.78 -3.25 -2.25
CA SER A 36 4.41 -1.93 -2.72
C SER A 36 5.34 -1.46 -3.83
N ALA A 37 4.82 -0.62 -4.72
CA ALA A 37 5.59 -0.05 -5.82
C ALA A 37 5.02 1.31 -6.21
N GLY A 38 5.77 2.07 -7.00
CA GLY A 38 5.35 3.37 -7.49
C GLY A 38 5.55 3.51 -8.99
N LEU A 39 4.77 4.39 -9.59
CA LEU A 39 4.92 4.72 -11.01
C LEU A 39 6.27 5.40 -11.25
N GLU A 40 6.64 6.33 -10.37
CA GLU A 40 7.92 7.02 -10.36
C GLU A 40 8.46 6.99 -8.92
N PRO A 41 9.32 6.02 -8.57
CA PRO A 41 9.78 5.88 -7.18
C PRO A 41 10.54 7.11 -6.68
N GLY A 42 10.19 7.56 -5.50
CA GLY A 42 10.91 8.58 -4.77
C GLY A 42 11.61 7.97 -3.56
N THR A 43 11.68 8.72 -2.48
CA THR A 43 12.19 8.24 -1.20
C THR A 43 11.02 8.06 -0.24
N ILE A 44 11.21 7.18 0.75
CA ILE A 44 10.14 6.94 1.73
C ILE A 44 9.83 8.22 2.51
N ASN A 45 8.55 8.51 2.70
CA ASN A 45 8.10 9.72 3.37
C ASN A 45 8.30 9.59 4.88
N PRO A 46 9.09 10.49 5.51
CA PRO A 46 9.32 10.43 6.95
C PRO A 46 8.04 10.48 7.80
N LEU A 47 7.01 11.16 7.32
CA LEU A 47 5.73 11.23 8.05
C LEU A 47 5.02 9.87 8.06
N ALA A 48 5.15 9.12 6.97
CA ALA A 48 4.61 7.76 6.92
C ALA A 48 5.37 6.85 7.90
N VAL A 49 6.69 7.01 7.97
CA VAL A 49 7.53 6.27 8.93
C VAL A 49 7.06 6.56 10.36
N GLU A 50 6.89 7.85 10.71
CA GLU A 50 6.43 8.24 12.05
C GLU A 50 5.03 7.70 12.35
N ALA A 51 4.12 7.82 11.41
CA ALA A 51 2.73 7.39 11.61
C ALA A 51 2.63 5.87 11.86
N LEU A 52 3.41 5.07 11.14
CA LEU A 52 3.42 3.62 11.36
C LEU A 52 4.20 3.22 12.61
N GLN A 53 5.23 3.98 12.96
CA GLN A 53 5.99 3.74 14.19
C GLN A 53 5.11 3.85 15.43
N GLU A 54 4.09 4.71 15.40
CA GLU A 54 3.09 4.81 16.47
C GLU A 54 2.32 3.51 16.69
N LEU A 55 2.25 2.69 15.66
CA LEU A 55 1.59 1.37 15.72
C LEU A 55 2.58 0.23 15.94
N GLY A 56 3.85 0.55 16.18
CA GLY A 56 4.89 -0.46 16.37
C GLY A 56 5.41 -1.07 15.05
N ILE A 57 5.14 -0.43 13.93
CA ILE A 57 5.56 -0.90 12.61
C ILE A 57 6.68 -0.01 12.08
N ASP A 58 7.85 -0.58 11.79
CA ASP A 58 9.00 0.16 11.28
C ASP A 58 9.17 -0.07 9.78
N ILE A 59 8.98 1.00 9.00
CA ILE A 59 9.20 0.98 7.56
C ILE A 59 10.38 1.87 7.15
N SER A 60 11.17 2.36 8.12
CA SER A 60 12.25 3.33 7.87
C SER A 60 13.31 2.82 6.89
N GLU A 61 13.56 1.52 6.86
CA GLU A 61 14.57 0.92 6.00
C GLU A 61 13.99 0.36 4.70
N ASN A 62 12.69 0.52 4.46
CA ASN A 62 12.08 -0.03 3.25
C ASN A 62 12.54 0.73 2.01
N PRO A 63 13.00 0.02 0.96
CA PRO A 63 13.32 0.67 -0.30
C PRO A 63 12.04 1.03 -1.04
N THR A 64 12.16 1.95 -1.99
CA THR A 64 11.10 2.19 -2.96
C THR A 64 11.40 1.34 -4.20
N GLN A 65 10.36 0.93 -4.93
CA GLN A 65 10.56 0.18 -6.17
C GLN A 65 9.59 0.66 -7.25
N ARG A 66 10.00 0.43 -8.48
CA ARG A 66 9.25 0.89 -9.64
C ARG A 66 8.26 -0.19 -10.08
N VAL A 67 7.01 0.21 -10.33
CA VAL A 67 5.98 -0.75 -10.73
C VAL A 67 6.34 -1.48 -12.03
N PHE A 68 6.98 -0.80 -12.98
CA PHE A 68 7.37 -1.42 -14.24
C PHE A 68 8.44 -2.50 -14.06
N ASP A 69 9.30 -2.37 -13.06
CA ASP A 69 10.30 -3.40 -12.74
C ASP A 69 9.62 -4.64 -12.16
N VAL A 70 8.61 -4.44 -11.31
CA VAL A 70 7.81 -5.54 -10.77
C VAL A 70 7.02 -6.21 -11.89
N TRP A 71 6.43 -5.41 -12.76
CA TRP A 71 5.66 -5.90 -13.91
C TRP A 71 6.50 -6.77 -14.85
N THR A 72 7.72 -6.30 -15.18
CA THR A 72 8.61 -7.04 -16.10
C THR A 72 9.26 -8.26 -15.46
N SER A 73 9.25 -8.36 -14.12
CA SER A 73 9.79 -9.54 -13.42
C SER A 73 8.98 -10.81 -13.68
N GLY A 74 7.73 -10.65 -14.14
CA GLY A 74 6.83 -11.78 -14.36
C GLY A 74 6.18 -12.31 -13.09
N GLU A 75 6.38 -11.63 -11.95
CA GLU A 75 5.74 -12.02 -10.69
C GLU A 75 4.23 -11.89 -10.80
N ILE A 76 3.51 -12.90 -10.28
CA ILE A 76 2.05 -12.94 -10.36
C ILE A 76 1.45 -12.52 -9.03
N PHE A 77 0.49 -11.58 -9.09
CA PHE A 77 -0.24 -11.10 -7.92
C PHE A 77 -1.72 -11.45 -8.05
N GLN A 78 -2.30 -11.97 -6.98
CA GLN A 78 -3.74 -12.24 -6.94
C GLN A 78 -4.54 -10.94 -6.86
N PHE A 79 -3.96 -9.91 -6.22
CA PHE A 79 -4.58 -8.60 -6.13
C PHE A 79 -3.58 -7.52 -6.48
N VAL A 80 -4.01 -6.57 -7.30
CA VAL A 80 -3.26 -5.35 -7.60
C VAL A 80 -4.14 -4.17 -7.19
N VAL A 81 -3.71 -3.42 -6.19
CA VAL A 81 -4.51 -2.36 -5.57
C VAL A 81 -3.83 -1.02 -5.79
N THR A 82 -4.48 -0.13 -6.54
CA THR A 82 -4.01 1.24 -6.68
C THR A 82 -4.56 2.07 -5.53
N VAL A 83 -3.69 2.75 -4.81
CA VAL A 83 -4.05 3.57 -3.64
C VAL A 83 -3.77 5.06 -3.88
N CYS A 84 -3.61 5.42 -5.14
CA CYS A 84 -3.39 6.78 -5.62
C CYS A 84 -4.69 7.38 -6.19
N SER A 85 -4.60 8.59 -6.75
CA SER A 85 -5.74 9.23 -7.37
C SER A 85 -6.17 8.49 -8.64
N ASP A 86 -7.38 8.77 -9.13
CA ASP A 86 -7.90 8.17 -10.36
C ASP A 86 -7.00 8.44 -11.56
N VAL A 87 -6.48 9.68 -11.67
CA VAL A 87 -5.60 10.07 -12.77
C VAL A 87 -4.27 9.31 -12.71
N GLU A 88 -3.70 9.19 -11.52
CA GLU A 88 -2.44 8.46 -11.32
C GLU A 88 -2.61 6.97 -11.65
N ALA A 89 -3.76 6.40 -11.28
CA ALA A 89 -4.05 4.99 -11.51
C ALA A 89 -4.10 4.61 -13.00
N GLU A 90 -4.42 5.56 -13.87
CA GLU A 90 -4.47 5.34 -15.32
C GLU A 90 -3.10 4.96 -15.90
N GLY A 91 -2.01 5.35 -15.23
CA GLY A 91 -0.66 5.02 -15.68
C GLY A 91 -0.18 3.62 -15.31
N CYS A 92 -0.99 2.85 -14.60
CA CYS A 92 -0.62 1.51 -14.16
C CYS A 92 -0.64 0.50 -15.30
N PRO A 93 0.38 -0.38 -15.43
CA PRO A 93 0.33 -1.46 -16.42
C PRO A 93 -0.70 -2.52 -16.01
N ILE A 94 -1.16 -3.29 -16.99
CA ILE A 94 -2.06 -4.42 -16.75
C ILE A 94 -1.20 -5.66 -16.47
N PHE A 95 -1.33 -6.22 -15.27
CA PHE A 95 -0.58 -7.39 -14.88
C PHE A 95 -1.15 -8.65 -15.52
N ALA A 96 -0.27 -9.56 -15.94
CA ALA A 96 -0.65 -10.82 -16.56
C ALA A 96 -1.20 -11.80 -15.52
N GLY A 97 -2.03 -12.75 -15.99
CA GLY A 97 -2.60 -13.80 -15.16
C GLY A 97 -3.96 -13.44 -14.61
N VAL A 98 -4.46 -14.31 -13.73
CA VAL A 98 -5.77 -14.09 -13.07
C VAL A 98 -5.53 -13.16 -11.88
N THR A 99 -5.74 -11.87 -12.10
CA THR A 99 -5.49 -10.83 -11.12
C THR A 99 -6.76 -10.01 -10.90
N THR A 100 -7.12 -9.82 -9.63
CA THR A 100 -8.20 -8.90 -9.27
C THR A 100 -7.62 -7.51 -9.07
N ARG A 101 -8.13 -6.53 -9.81
CA ARG A 101 -7.71 -5.14 -9.69
C ARG A 101 -8.69 -4.39 -8.80
N LEU A 102 -8.14 -3.68 -7.82
CA LEU A 102 -8.91 -2.85 -6.90
C LEU A 102 -8.35 -1.43 -6.93
N HIS A 103 -9.20 -0.47 -6.65
CA HIS A 103 -8.78 0.93 -6.59
C HIS A 103 -9.34 1.56 -5.32
N TRP A 104 -8.42 1.91 -4.40
CA TRP A 104 -8.74 2.54 -3.13
C TRP A 104 -8.05 3.91 -3.08
N PRO A 105 -8.67 4.97 -3.57
CA PRO A 105 -8.01 6.28 -3.58
C PRO A 105 -7.89 6.87 -2.17
N PHE A 106 -6.69 7.33 -1.84
CA PHE A 106 -6.40 8.02 -0.58
C PHE A 106 -5.66 9.32 -0.88
N ASP A 107 -5.80 10.30 0.01
CA ASP A 107 -5.07 11.55 -0.11
C ASP A 107 -3.57 11.32 0.02
N ASP A 108 -2.80 12.10 -0.74
CA ASP A 108 -1.34 11.99 -0.76
C ASP A 108 -0.73 12.81 0.39
N PRO A 109 -0.13 12.16 1.40
CA PRO A 109 0.49 12.89 2.52
C PRO A 109 1.60 13.85 2.11
N SER A 110 2.26 13.62 0.98
CA SER A 110 3.32 14.51 0.51
C SER A 110 2.82 15.88 0.09
N LYS A 111 1.51 16.02 -0.12
CA LYS A 111 0.88 17.29 -0.51
C LYS A 111 0.35 18.08 0.67
N PHE A 112 0.44 17.54 1.87
CA PHE A 112 -0.01 18.24 3.06
C PHE A 112 0.95 19.39 3.40
N THR A 113 0.38 20.51 3.86
CA THR A 113 1.12 21.72 4.19
C THR A 113 0.89 22.09 5.66
N GLY A 114 1.70 23.04 6.15
CA GLY A 114 1.59 23.51 7.53
C GLY A 114 2.76 23.04 8.37
N THR A 115 2.57 23.03 9.69
CA THR A 115 3.59 22.59 10.63
C THR A 115 3.79 21.07 10.54
N HIS A 116 4.89 20.60 11.13
CA HIS A 116 5.14 19.15 11.23
C HIS A 116 3.94 18.44 11.88
N GLU A 117 3.41 19.00 12.97
CA GLU A 117 2.28 18.41 13.68
C GLU A 117 1.01 18.37 12.82
N GLU A 118 0.75 19.41 12.06
CA GLU A 118 -0.40 19.45 11.15
C GLU A 118 -0.27 18.41 10.04
N ARG A 119 0.91 18.29 9.46
CA ARG A 119 1.19 17.32 8.40
C ARG A 119 1.14 15.90 8.93
N LEU A 120 1.66 15.67 10.13
CA LEU A 120 1.61 14.36 10.77
C LEU A 120 0.15 13.97 11.10
N ALA A 121 -0.64 14.93 11.59
CA ALA A 121 -2.07 14.68 11.87
C ALA A 121 -2.81 14.24 10.59
N GLY A 122 -2.52 14.90 9.46
CA GLY A 122 -3.08 14.52 8.16
C GLY A 122 -2.65 13.12 7.74
N THR A 123 -1.39 12.80 7.95
CA THR A 123 -0.84 11.47 7.62
C THR A 123 -1.46 10.38 8.50
N ARG A 124 -1.71 10.67 9.77
CA ARG A 124 -2.41 9.75 10.67
C ARG A 124 -3.83 9.45 10.17
N ARG A 125 -4.53 10.47 9.67
CA ARG A 125 -5.88 10.27 9.11
C ARG A 125 -5.84 9.33 7.90
N VAL A 126 -4.89 9.54 7.01
CA VAL A 126 -4.71 8.67 5.83
C VAL A 126 -4.36 7.25 6.28
N ARG A 127 -3.41 7.11 7.21
CA ARG A 127 -3.04 5.82 7.80
C ARG A 127 -4.27 5.09 8.34
N ASP A 128 -5.10 5.79 9.10
CA ASP A 128 -6.28 5.18 9.72
C ASP A 128 -7.34 4.81 8.69
N GLN A 129 -7.49 5.60 7.63
CA GLN A 129 -8.36 5.26 6.51
C GLN A 129 -7.88 4.00 5.78
N ILE A 130 -6.58 3.92 5.53
CA ILE A 130 -5.98 2.74 4.90
C ILE A 130 -6.18 1.52 5.80
N ARG A 131 -5.93 1.68 7.10
CA ARG A 131 -6.08 0.61 8.08
C ARG A 131 -7.50 0.07 8.12
N ALA A 132 -8.50 0.95 8.10
CA ALA A 132 -9.90 0.53 8.08
C ALA A 132 -10.22 -0.27 6.82
N ARG A 133 -9.67 0.15 5.67
CA ARG A 133 -9.87 -0.56 4.41
C ARG A 133 -9.17 -1.93 4.43
N ILE A 134 -7.97 -1.99 4.99
CA ILE A 134 -7.23 -3.24 5.16
C ILE A 134 -7.99 -4.20 6.08
N ASP A 135 -8.55 -3.71 7.19
CA ASP A 135 -9.33 -4.53 8.11
C ASP A 135 -10.55 -5.15 7.40
N SER A 136 -11.26 -4.37 6.59
CA SER A 136 -12.38 -4.87 5.80
C SER A 136 -11.94 -5.93 4.78
N PHE A 137 -10.82 -5.68 4.11
CA PHE A 137 -10.26 -6.61 3.14
C PHE A 137 -9.88 -7.93 3.82
N CYS A 138 -9.26 -7.86 4.99
CA CYS A 138 -8.90 -9.06 5.74
C CYS A 138 -10.12 -9.84 6.20
N GLU A 139 -11.16 -9.17 6.66
CA GLU A 139 -12.41 -9.83 7.06
C GLU A 139 -13.05 -10.55 5.87
N GLU A 140 -13.10 -9.90 4.71
CA GLU A 140 -13.69 -10.49 3.50
C GLU A 140 -12.96 -11.74 3.04
N HIS A 141 -11.64 -11.71 3.07
CA HIS A 141 -10.84 -12.78 2.45
C HIS A 141 -10.34 -13.80 3.46
N CYS A 142 -10.00 -13.40 4.67
CA CYS A 142 -9.47 -14.33 5.67
C CYS A 142 -10.56 -15.17 6.33
N VAL A 143 -11.76 -14.60 6.55
CA VAL A 143 -12.87 -15.32 7.15
C VAL A 143 -13.40 -16.40 6.21
N ALA A 144 -13.44 -16.12 4.91
CA ALA A 144 -13.87 -17.08 3.90
C ALA A 144 -13.01 -18.34 3.86
N ASP A 145 -11.73 -18.21 4.18
CA ASP A 145 -10.79 -19.33 4.18
C ASP A 145 -10.93 -20.23 5.41
N LYS A 146 -11.68 -19.82 6.41
CA LYS A 146 -11.86 -20.57 7.66
C LYS A 146 -13.10 -21.47 7.64
N VAL A 147 -13.87 -21.40 6.58
CA VAL A 147 -15.12 -22.16 6.47
C VAL A 147 -14.90 -23.54 5.85
#